data_b687d3a7911b6a8b76aea6f93448834e
#
_entry.id   b687d3a7911b6a8b76aea6f93448834e
#
_cell.length_a   1.000
_cell.length_b   1.000
_cell.length_c   1.000
_cell.angle_alpha   90.00
_cell.angle_beta   90.00
_cell.angle_gamma   90.00
#
_symmetry.space_group_name_H-M   'P 1'
#
loop_
_entity.id
_entity.type
_entity.pdbx_description
1 polymer ?
#
loop_
_entity_poly.entity_id
_entity_poly.type
_entity_poly.pdbx_seq_one_letter_code
_entity_poly.pdbx_strand_id
1 'polypeptide(L)'
;MKVFAALLIVLLVSQYYCEKTCNSFVSANSYNDCKDLKLSSNGYRCCYLEYTYDLFGEKVTTKRCDDISKYYYDNIDDYEDTIEVIVDALGGDNVDVKTIECGSNYLVISLFSLILLFI
;
A
#
# COMPACT_ATOMS: atom_id res chain seq x y z
N MET A 1 -34.41 4.81 -27.20
CA MET A 1 -34.63 5.15 -25.78
C MET A 1 -34.00 4.16 -24.81
N LYS A 2 -34.12 2.84 -25.02
CA LYS A 2 -33.49 1.84 -24.14
C LYS A 2 -31.98 1.84 -24.16
N VAL A 3 -31.36 2.17 -25.29
CA VAL A 3 -29.88 2.26 -25.43
C VAL A 3 -29.32 3.47 -24.68
N PHE A 4 -30.07 4.59 -24.63
CA PHE A 4 -29.65 5.80 -23.94
C PHE A 4 -29.65 5.61 -22.41
N ALA A 5 -30.66 4.89 -21.88
CA ALA A 5 -30.74 4.59 -20.45
C ALA A 5 -29.60 3.63 -20.02
N ALA A 6 -29.27 2.62 -20.85
CA ALA A 6 -28.16 1.70 -20.60
C ALA A 6 -26.80 2.43 -20.61
N LEU A 7 -26.59 3.37 -21.56
CA LEU A 7 -25.39 4.20 -21.61
C LEU A 7 -25.24 5.10 -20.38
N LEU A 8 -26.34 5.67 -19.90
CA LEU A 8 -26.35 6.51 -18.71
C LEU A 8 -25.99 5.70 -17.46
N ILE A 9 -26.51 4.50 -17.34
CA ILE A 9 -26.20 3.59 -16.23
C ILE A 9 -24.71 3.19 -16.25
N VAL A 10 -24.15 2.87 -17.42
CA VAL A 10 -22.74 2.53 -17.58
C VAL A 10 -21.85 3.72 -17.20
N LEU A 11 -22.22 4.95 -17.59
CA LEU A 11 -21.47 6.15 -17.21
C LEU A 11 -21.54 6.42 -15.70
N LEU A 12 -22.69 6.22 -15.07
CA LEU A 12 -22.87 6.37 -13.64
C LEU A 12 -22.06 5.30 -12.85
N VAL A 13 -22.07 4.05 -13.34
CA VAL A 13 -21.30 2.96 -12.74
C VAL A 13 -19.81 3.21 -12.88
N SER A 14 -19.33 3.72 -14.03
CA SER A 14 -17.91 4.02 -14.23
C SER A 14 -17.44 5.19 -13.38
N GLN A 15 -18.30 6.16 -13.03
CA GLN A 15 -17.96 7.21 -12.07
C GLN A 15 -17.93 6.69 -10.63
N TYR A 16 -18.75 5.71 -10.31
CA TYR A 16 -18.79 5.09 -8.99
C TYR A 16 -17.57 4.22 -8.71
N TYR A 17 -17.01 3.61 -9.74
CA TYR A 17 -15.80 2.79 -9.67
C TYR A 17 -14.53 3.59 -10.00
N CYS A 18 -14.50 4.89 -9.64
CA CYS A 18 -13.28 5.67 -9.72
C CYS A 18 -12.21 4.99 -8.89
N GLU A 19 -11.18 4.46 -9.53
CA GLU A 19 -10.11 3.73 -8.88
C GLU A 19 -9.41 4.62 -7.86
N LYS A 20 -9.38 4.18 -6.61
CA LYS A 20 -8.60 4.85 -5.58
C LYS A 20 -7.12 4.67 -5.87
N THR A 21 -6.38 5.74 -5.78
CA THR A 21 -4.93 5.73 -5.96
C THR A 21 -4.25 5.33 -4.65
N CYS A 22 -3.23 4.49 -4.75
CA CYS A 22 -2.37 4.16 -3.62
C CYS A 22 -1.57 5.39 -3.19
N ASN A 23 -1.83 5.86 -1.99
CA ASN A 23 -1.08 6.97 -1.40
C ASN A 23 -1.17 6.92 0.13
N SER A 24 -0.37 7.73 0.80
CA SER A 24 -0.27 7.75 2.26
C SER A 24 -1.53 8.20 3.01
N PHE A 25 -2.53 8.72 2.29
CA PHE A 25 -3.81 9.14 2.88
C PHE A 25 -4.83 8.01 2.95
N VAL A 26 -4.59 6.88 2.28
CA VAL A 26 -5.50 5.75 2.31
C VAL A 26 -5.31 4.98 3.60
N SER A 27 -6.33 5.01 4.46
CA SER A 27 -6.37 4.20 5.66
C SER A 27 -6.62 2.74 5.31
N ALA A 28 -5.88 1.83 5.95
CA ALA A 28 -5.96 0.40 5.66
C ALA A 28 -5.81 -0.42 6.93
N ASN A 29 -6.37 -1.63 6.94
CA ASN A 29 -6.24 -2.57 8.05
C ASN A 29 -5.34 -3.75 7.71
N SER A 30 -5.14 -4.02 6.42
CA SER A 30 -4.31 -5.12 5.93
C SER A 30 -3.86 -4.86 4.50
N TYR A 31 -2.95 -5.69 4.01
CA TYR A 31 -2.50 -5.64 2.62
C TYR A 31 -3.65 -5.78 1.61
N ASN A 32 -4.70 -6.52 1.95
CA ASN A 32 -5.87 -6.68 1.08
C ASN A 32 -6.52 -5.35 0.72
N ASP A 33 -6.43 -4.34 1.58
CA ASP A 33 -6.96 -3.00 1.32
C ASP A 33 -6.07 -2.20 0.36
N CYS A 34 -4.83 -2.62 0.15
CA CYS A 34 -3.83 -1.90 -0.66
C CYS A 34 -3.61 -2.53 -2.04
N LYS A 35 -3.77 -3.83 -2.19
CA LYS A 35 -3.33 -4.60 -3.36
C LYS A 35 -3.95 -4.17 -4.69
N ASP A 36 -5.19 -3.67 -4.66
CA ASP A 36 -5.96 -3.32 -5.87
C ASP A 36 -5.97 -1.81 -6.15
N LEU A 37 -5.22 -1.02 -5.38
CA LEU A 37 -5.13 0.41 -5.58
C LEU A 37 -4.23 0.74 -6.75
N LYS A 38 -4.59 1.80 -7.50
CA LYS A 38 -3.82 2.26 -8.65
C LYS A 38 -2.53 2.94 -8.21
N LEU A 39 -1.42 2.55 -8.81
CA LEU A 39 -0.12 3.16 -8.55
C LEU A 39 -0.02 4.55 -9.19
N SER A 40 0.75 5.44 -8.58
CA SER A 40 1.16 6.69 -9.20
C SER A 40 2.17 6.44 -10.32
N SER A 41 2.50 7.49 -11.10
CA SER A 41 3.44 7.38 -12.24
C SER A 41 4.83 6.91 -11.82
N ASN A 42 5.24 7.18 -10.58
CA ASN A 42 6.56 6.79 -10.04
C ASN A 42 6.47 5.58 -9.12
N GLY A 43 5.27 5.01 -8.94
CA GLY A 43 5.06 3.90 -8.05
C GLY A 43 5.46 2.57 -8.67
N TYR A 44 5.96 1.66 -7.83
CA TYR A 44 6.31 0.31 -8.21
C TYR A 44 5.38 -0.74 -7.58
N ARG A 45 5.08 -0.56 -6.29
CA ARG A 45 4.17 -1.43 -5.53
C ARG A 45 3.35 -0.61 -4.55
N CYS A 46 2.07 -0.95 -4.41
CA CYS A 46 1.24 -0.45 -3.32
C CYS A 46 1.41 -1.38 -2.13
N CYS A 47 2.02 -0.90 -1.08
CA CYS A 47 2.35 -1.69 0.10
C CYS A 47 1.49 -1.29 1.28
N TYR A 48 1.19 -2.27 2.13
CA TYR A 48 0.59 -2.02 3.43
C TYR A 48 1.68 -1.71 4.44
N LEU A 49 1.50 -0.64 5.20
CA LEU A 49 2.46 -0.15 6.15
C LEU A 49 1.81 0.04 7.50
N GLU A 50 2.38 -0.59 8.53
CA GLU A 50 1.98 -0.41 9.92
C GLU A 50 3.19 -0.08 10.77
N TYR A 51 3.13 1.07 11.46
CA TYR A 51 4.17 1.46 12.39
C TYR A 51 3.58 2.26 13.56
N THR A 52 4.31 2.28 14.66
CA THR A 52 3.98 3.06 15.86
C THR A 52 5.11 4.01 16.17
N TYR A 53 4.78 5.11 16.83
CA TYR A 53 5.76 6.07 17.34
C TYR A 53 5.15 6.84 18.51
N ASP A 54 5.99 7.49 19.29
CA ASP A 54 5.57 8.35 20.37
C ASP A 54 5.56 9.81 19.92
N LEU A 55 4.45 10.49 20.14
CA LEU A 55 4.26 11.90 19.79
C LEU A 55 3.68 12.61 21.01
N PHE A 56 4.44 13.55 21.58
CA PHE A 56 4.04 14.32 22.77
C PHE A 56 3.59 13.44 23.94
N GLY A 57 4.28 12.33 24.15
CA GLY A 57 3.99 11.40 25.23
C GLY A 57 2.87 10.40 24.95
N GLU A 58 2.25 10.46 23.78
CA GLU A 58 1.21 9.53 23.38
C GLU A 58 1.69 8.61 22.27
N LYS A 59 1.29 7.35 22.33
CA LYS A 59 1.60 6.36 21.29
C LYS A 59 0.62 6.48 20.13
N VAL A 60 1.16 6.72 18.94
CA VAL A 60 0.38 6.82 17.69
C VAL A 60 0.63 5.56 16.87
N THR A 61 -0.44 4.96 16.37
CA THR A 61 -0.39 3.83 15.43
C THR A 61 -0.84 4.31 14.07
N THR A 62 -0.03 4.05 13.04
CA THR A 62 -0.37 4.37 11.66
C THR A 62 -0.51 3.09 10.87
N LYS A 63 -1.63 2.95 10.18
CA LYS A 63 -1.94 1.86 9.26
C LYS A 63 -2.41 2.46 7.95
N ARG A 64 -1.64 2.27 6.89
CA ARG A 64 -1.94 2.90 5.60
C ARG A 64 -1.37 2.12 4.44
N CYS A 65 -1.86 2.45 3.24
CA CYS A 65 -1.22 2.05 2.00
C CYS A 65 -0.21 3.11 1.60
N ASP A 66 0.92 2.70 1.05
CA ASP A 66 1.91 3.61 0.52
C ASP A 66 2.42 3.09 -0.82
N ASP A 67 2.59 4.03 -1.74
CA ASP A 67 3.09 3.79 -3.08
C ASP A 67 4.62 3.85 -3.05
N ILE A 68 5.23 2.67 -3.02
CA ILE A 68 6.67 2.53 -2.83
C ILE A 68 7.36 2.46 -4.19
N SER A 69 8.43 3.23 -4.37
CA SER A 69 9.27 3.19 -5.56
C SER A 69 10.07 1.87 -5.62
N LYS A 70 10.55 1.53 -6.82
CA LYS A 70 11.40 0.35 -7.00
C LYS A 70 12.65 0.39 -6.12
N TYR A 71 13.25 1.57 -5.94
CA TYR A 71 14.41 1.73 -5.08
C TYR A 71 14.11 1.30 -3.65
N TYR A 72 13.03 1.79 -3.06
CA TYR A 72 12.64 1.43 -1.70
C TYR A 72 12.13 0.00 -1.58
N TYR A 73 11.52 -0.52 -2.63
CA TYR A 73 11.12 -1.93 -2.66
C TYR A 73 12.34 -2.87 -2.59
N ASP A 74 13.41 -2.51 -3.30
CA ASP A 74 14.65 -3.27 -3.29
C ASP A 74 15.51 -2.98 -2.04
N ASN A 75 15.24 -1.87 -1.34
CA ASN A 75 15.99 -1.40 -0.17
C ASN A 75 15.03 -1.02 0.96
N ILE A 76 14.38 -2.00 1.54
CA ILE A 76 13.36 -1.78 2.58
C ILE A 76 13.96 -1.11 3.82
N ASP A 77 15.21 -1.40 4.17
CA ASP A 77 15.86 -0.76 5.31
C ASP A 77 15.98 0.76 5.12
N ASP A 78 16.27 1.21 3.90
CA ASP A 78 16.30 2.64 3.57
C ASP A 78 14.90 3.28 3.66
N TYR A 79 13.87 2.51 3.33
CA TYR A 79 12.50 2.97 3.47
C TYR A 79 12.11 3.14 4.95
N GLU A 80 12.51 2.21 5.80
CA GLU A 80 12.29 2.32 7.25
C GLU A 80 13.00 3.55 7.82
N ASP A 81 14.23 3.82 7.38
CA ASP A 81 14.98 5.01 7.77
C ASP A 81 14.26 6.30 7.36
N THR A 82 13.62 6.31 6.19
CA THR A 82 12.81 7.43 5.71
C THR A 82 11.60 7.67 6.62
N ILE A 83 10.95 6.61 7.10
CA ILE A 83 9.84 6.72 8.05
C ILE A 83 10.33 7.38 9.34
N GLU A 84 11.48 6.98 9.86
CA GLU A 84 12.07 7.59 11.06
C GLU A 84 12.35 9.09 10.87
N VAL A 85 12.87 9.47 9.70
CA VAL A 85 13.13 10.89 9.38
C VAL A 85 11.82 11.69 9.36
N ILE A 86 10.76 11.13 8.76
CA ILE A 86 9.45 11.80 8.71
C ILE A 86 8.87 11.97 10.10
N VAL A 87 8.92 10.95 10.94
CA VAL A 87 8.42 11.00 12.33
C VAL A 87 9.22 12.01 13.15
N ASP A 88 10.53 12.01 13.00
CA ASP A 88 11.41 12.96 13.68
C ASP A 88 11.08 14.40 13.30
N ALA A 89 10.81 14.65 12.01
CA ALA A 89 10.37 15.96 11.52
C ALA A 89 9.03 16.41 12.12
N LEU A 90 8.16 15.48 12.51
CA LEU A 90 6.89 15.76 13.19
C LEU A 90 7.07 15.98 14.71
N GLY A 91 8.26 15.77 15.25
CA GLY A 91 8.53 15.85 16.68
C GLY A 91 8.29 14.54 17.44
N GLY A 92 8.11 13.42 16.72
CA GLY A 92 7.96 12.11 17.31
C GLY A 92 9.28 11.38 17.53
N ASP A 93 9.24 10.28 18.28
CA ASP A 93 10.38 9.41 18.52
C ASP A 93 9.91 7.94 18.69
N ASN A 94 10.87 7.04 18.96
CA ASN A 94 10.61 5.61 19.23
C ASN A 94 9.79 4.93 18.11
N VAL A 95 10.21 5.11 16.87
CA VAL A 95 9.55 4.48 15.72
C VAL A 95 9.76 2.98 15.75
N ASP A 96 8.65 2.23 15.66
CA ASP A 96 8.63 0.78 15.56
C ASP A 96 7.82 0.38 14.33
N VAL A 97 8.50 -0.04 13.28
CA VAL A 97 7.86 -0.52 12.05
C VAL A 97 7.47 -1.98 12.27
N LYS A 98 6.17 -2.25 12.25
CA LYS A 98 5.63 -3.58 12.52
C LYS A 98 5.46 -4.41 11.26
N THR A 99 5.01 -3.80 10.17
CA THR A 99 4.69 -4.52 8.95
C THR A 99 4.94 -3.62 7.75
N ILE A 100 5.64 -4.16 6.75
CA ILE A 100 5.68 -3.64 5.39
C ILE A 100 5.38 -4.82 4.48
N GLU A 101 4.24 -4.81 3.83
CA GLU A 101 3.77 -5.93 3.02
C GLU A 101 3.40 -5.44 1.63
N CYS A 102 4.12 -5.93 0.63
CA CYS A 102 3.99 -5.51 -0.77
C CYS A 102 3.43 -6.61 -1.69
N GLY A 103 3.20 -7.79 -1.17
CA GLY A 103 2.40 -8.86 -1.79
C GLY A 103 2.97 -9.58 -3.00
N SER A 104 3.95 -9.03 -3.70
CA SER A 104 4.36 -9.52 -5.01
C SER A 104 5.18 -10.82 -4.99
N ASN A 105 5.78 -11.18 -3.86
CA ASN A 105 6.61 -12.39 -3.76
C ASN A 105 5.80 -13.67 -3.57
N TYR A 106 4.53 -13.54 -3.28
CA TYR A 106 3.66 -14.69 -3.02
C TYR A 106 3.45 -15.57 -4.24
N LEU A 107 3.26 -14.97 -5.42
CA LEU A 107 3.06 -15.69 -6.66
C LEU A 107 4.32 -16.46 -7.09
N VAL A 108 5.49 -15.88 -6.88
CA VAL A 108 6.78 -16.52 -7.21
C VAL A 108 7.03 -17.71 -6.30
N ILE A 109 6.75 -17.59 -5.00
CA ILE A 109 6.89 -18.69 -4.03
C ILE A 109 5.90 -19.81 -4.35
N SER A 110 4.66 -19.51 -4.71
CA SER A 110 3.66 -20.51 -5.10
C SER A 110 4.07 -21.29 -6.35
N LEU A 111 4.61 -20.59 -7.36
CA LEU A 111 5.12 -21.23 -8.57
C LEU A 111 6.31 -22.12 -8.29
N PHE A 112 7.22 -21.71 -7.43
CA PHE A 112 8.36 -22.51 -6.99
C PHE A 112 7.91 -23.78 -6.25
N SER A 113 6.94 -23.66 -5.37
CA SER A 113 6.36 -24.80 -4.67
C SER A 113 5.68 -25.78 -5.60
N LEU A 114 5.00 -25.29 -6.63
CA LEU A 114 4.39 -26.12 -7.67
C LEU A 114 5.44 -26.84 -8.50
N ILE A 115 6.53 -26.18 -8.86
CA ILE A 115 7.64 -26.78 -9.63
C ILE A 115 8.32 -27.87 -8.80
N LEU A 116 8.55 -27.64 -7.52
CA LEU A 116 9.15 -28.61 -6.62
C LEU A 116 8.28 -29.86 -6.41
N LEU A 117 6.96 -29.71 -6.49
CA LEU A 117 6.02 -30.82 -6.40
C LEU A 117 6.01 -31.71 -7.66
N PHE A 118 6.45 -31.20 -8.80
CA PHE A 118 6.49 -31.93 -10.06
C PHE A 118 7.88 -32.48 -10.42
N ILE A 119 8.90 -32.23 -9.61
CA ILE A 119 10.25 -32.76 -9.75
C ILE A 119 10.46 -33.91 -8.75
#